data_928989afcdf82b1b5320f9c82c4e20b5
#
_entry.id   928989afcdf82b1b5320f9c82c4e20b5
#
_cell.length_a   1.000
_cell.length_b   1.000
_cell.length_c   1.000
_cell.angle_alpha   90.00
_cell.angle_beta   90.00
_cell.angle_gamma   90.00
#
_symmetry.space_group_name_H-M   'P 1'
#
loop_
_entity.id
_entity.type
_entity.pdbx_description
1 polymer ?
#
loop_
_entity_poly.entity_id
_entity_poly.type
_entity_poly.pdbx_seq_one_letter_code
_entity_poly.pdbx_strand_id
1 'polypeptide(L)'
;MTMTQTRRRFLTTASIAGGMSLLSPARALATNAHLETINLRLTKLPTICVAPQYAAEELLLAEGFADVRYVDVGTGVAAIEAIGRGDVDFGINFAATQVTALDAEQPITLLCGVHVGCFELFGREGIESVAQLAGRKVAVPASGSSSQSFLSATAAHVGLDPIKDIRWLPSPSAVELFANGEADAFLGIPPATQELRARHVGRVIVNSALDRPWSQYFCCLLAGNRDFVDKYPGATKRVVRAILRATDLCVTDPAGVAQRLIEHRFTPNYQYALQTLNELPYDKWREYDAEDTVRFYALRLRDAGLIKSSPQKIIANGTDWRFLDEIKRELKT
;
A
#
# COMPACT_ATOMS: atom_id res chain seq x y z
N MET A 1 -21.13 89.21 36.88
CA MET A 1 -19.73 89.65 36.67
C MET A 1 -18.95 88.45 36.16
N THR A 2 -18.24 88.73 35.07
CA THR A 2 -17.26 87.88 34.41
C THR A 2 -17.76 86.70 33.58
N MET A 3 -17.71 86.97 32.32
CA MET A 3 -17.97 86.07 31.18
C MET A 3 -16.88 85.06 31.05
N THR A 4 -17.30 83.81 30.82
CA THR A 4 -16.46 82.79 30.32
C THR A 4 -16.78 82.50 28.88
N GLN A 5 -15.84 82.75 28.04
CA GLN A 5 -15.93 82.53 26.61
C GLN A 5 -15.77 81.01 26.29
N THR A 6 -16.75 80.54 25.64
CA THR A 6 -16.78 79.27 24.96
C THR A 6 -15.81 79.19 23.79
N ARG A 7 -14.86 78.30 23.82
CA ARG A 7 -14.09 77.90 22.68
C ARG A 7 -14.88 76.89 21.85
N ARG A 8 -15.66 77.39 20.94
CA ARG A 8 -16.25 76.60 19.85
C ARG A 8 -15.57 77.02 18.54
N ARG A 9 -15.39 75.98 17.71
CA ARG A 9 -14.98 76.06 16.32
C ARG A 9 -13.50 76.20 16.04
N PHE A 10 -12.85 75.00 15.99
CA PHE A 10 -11.96 74.68 14.90
C PHE A 10 -12.26 73.24 14.48
N LEU A 11 -13.30 73.13 13.72
CA LEU A 11 -13.57 71.95 12.92
C LEU A 11 -13.58 72.42 11.50
N THR A 12 -12.49 72.18 10.82
CA THR A 12 -12.53 72.17 9.36
C THR A 12 -11.45 71.19 8.89
N THR A 13 -11.95 70.12 8.28
CA THR A 13 -11.32 69.37 7.23
C THR A 13 -9.94 68.80 7.51
N ALA A 14 -9.89 67.68 8.28
CA ALA A 14 -8.89 66.67 8.05
C ALA A 14 -9.59 65.58 7.22
N SER A 15 -9.20 65.52 5.98
CA SER A 15 -9.59 64.49 5.00
C SER A 15 -9.25 63.15 5.54
N ILE A 16 -10.28 62.33 5.77
CA ILE A 16 -10.16 60.93 6.10
C ILE A 16 -9.70 60.18 4.85
N ALA A 17 -8.41 60.13 4.65
CA ALA A 17 -7.80 59.05 3.86
C ALA A 17 -7.79 57.81 4.74
N GLY A 18 -8.95 57.25 4.99
CA GLY A 18 -9.09 55.93 5.59
C GLY A 18 -8.51 54.89 4.66
N GLY A 19 -7.25 54.53 4.88
CA GLY A 19 -6.70 53.33 4.32
C GLY A 19 -7.53 52.15 4.84
N MET A 20 -8.53 51.71 4.09
CA MET A 20 -9.04 50.38 4.16
C MET A 20 -7.93 49.44 3.75
N SER A 21 -7.15 49.02 4.74
CA SER A 21 -6.38 47.79 4.62
C SER A 21 -7.42 46.68 4.42
N LEU A 22 -7.70 46.41 3.16
CA LEU A 22 -8.32 45.16 2.73
C LEU A 22 -7.32 44.07 3.18
N LEU A 23 -7.56 43.55 4.38
CA LEU A 23 -7.17 42.20 4.74
C LEU A 23 -7.93 41.32 3.77
N SER A 24 -7.43 41.20 2.53
CA SER A 24 -7.74 40.14 1.67
C SER A 24 -7.34 38.89 2.46
N PRO A 25 -8.27 37.98 2.78
CA PRO A 25 -7.84 36.66 3.18
C PRO A 25 -6.99 36.22 1.99
N ALA A 26 -5.70 36.05 2.21
CA ALA A 26 -4.87 35.27 1.33
C ALA A 26 -5.52 33.87 1.31
N ARG A 27 -6.54 33.74 0.48
CA ARG A 27 -6.96 32.46 -0.04
C ARG A 27 -5.66 31.91 -0.61
N ALA A 28 -5.07 30.98 0.10
CA ALA A 28 -4.10 30.10 -0.49
C ALA A 28 -4.79 29.60 -1.76
N LEU A 29 -4.45 30.23 -2.87
CA LEU A 29 -4.64 29.67 -4.19
C LEU A 29 -3.76 28.42 -4.14
N ALA A 30 -4.36 27.30 -3.66
CA ALA A 30 -3.96 26.02 -4.13
C ALA A 30 -3.93 26.20 -5.64
N THR A 31 -2.74 26.31 -6.17
CA THR A 31 -2.53 26.32 -7.61
C THR A 31 -3.18 25.06 -8.10
N ASN A 32 -4.39 25.19 -8.67
CA ASN A 32 -4.97 24.20 -9.54
C ASN A 32 -4.06 24.16 -10.79
N ALA A 33 -2.82 23.71 -10.61
CA ALA A 33 -2.01 23.29 -11.70
C ALA A 33 -2.83 22.23 -12.42
N HIS A 34 -3.17 22.50 -13.64
CA HIS A 34 -3.96 21.59 -14.51
C HIS A 34 -3.28 20.24 -14.42
N LEU A 35 -4.03 19.16 -14.10
CA LEU A 35 -3.49 17.82 -14.11
C LEU A 35 -2.91 17.51 -15.50
N GLU A 36 -1.73 16.93 -15.53
CA GLU A 36 -1.10 16.52 -16.79
C GLU A 36 -1.89 15.40 -17.47
N THR A 37 -2.65 14.62 -16.68
CA THR A 37 -3.61 13.60 -17.15
C THR A 37 -4.78 13.49 -16.18
N ILE A 38 -5.98 13.27 -16.72
CA ILE A 38 -7.19 13.03 -15.94
C ILE A 38 -7.61 11.55 -15.93
N ASN A 39 -6.90 10.70 -16.66
CA ASN A 39 -7.17 9.27 -16.74
C ASN A 39 -6.18 8.52 -15.86
N LEU A 40 -6.68 7.53 -15.13
CA LEU A 40 -5.91 6.72 -14.22
C LEU A 40 -6.35 5.26 -14.30
N ARG A 41 -5.38 4.35 -14.47
CA ARG A 41 -5.60 2.91 -14.47
C ARG A 41 -4.87 2.28 -13.29
N LEU A 42 -5.62 1.57 -12.46
CA LEU A 42 -5.12 0.89 -11.27
C LEU A 42 -5.29 -0.63 -11.43
N THR A 43 -4.42 -1.41 -10.82
CA THR A 43 -4.59 -2.86 -10.77
C THR A 43 -5.88 -3.24 -10.05
N LYS A 44 -6.57 -4.31 -10.49
CA LYS A 44 -7.64 -4.94 -9.73
C LYS A 44 -7.13 -6.25 -9.15
N LEU A 45 -7.06 -6.34 -7.83
CA LEU A 45 -6.56 -7.52 -7.12
C LEU A 45 -7.65 -8.11 -6.22
N PRO A 46 -7.85 -9.44 -6.21
CA PRO A 46 -8.89 -10.10 -5.40
C PRO A 46 -8.42 -10.30 -3.95
N THR A 47 -7.98 -9.22 -3.31
CA THR A 47 -7.52 -9.25 -1.92
C THR A 47 -7.96 -8.00 -1.16
N ILE A 48 -8.29 -8.17 0.12
CA ILE A 48 -8.78 -7.09 0.98
C ILE A 48 -7.64 -6.19 1.45
N CYS A 49 -6.42 -6.70 1.59
CA CYS A 49 -5.30 -5.91 2.13
C CYS A 49 -4.93 -4.68 1.29
N VAL A 50 -5.31 -4.64 0.01
CA VAL A 50 -5.15 -3.46 -0.85
C VAL A 50 -6.36 -2.50 -0.79
N ALA A 51 -7.21 -2.62 0.23
CA ALA A 51 -8.37 -1.76 0.44
C ALA A 51 -8.10 -0.25 0.27
N PRO A 52 -6.94 0.31 0.69
CA PRO A 52 -6.64 1.72 0.46
C PRO A 52 -6.72 2.11 -1.01
N GLN A 53 -6.35 1.23 -1.95
CA GLN A 53 -6.44 1.53 -3.38
C GLN A 53 -7.88 1.73 -3.84
N TYR A 54 -8.82 0.94 -3.32
CA TYR A 54 -10.23 1.04 -3.65
C TYR A 54 -10.94 2.16 -2.88
N ALA A 55 -10.58 2.36 -1.62
CA ALA A 55 -11.08 3.48 -0.82
C ALA A 55 -10.60 4.85 -1.32
N ALA A 56 -9.53 4.88 -2.14
CA ALA A 56 -9.00 6.10 -2.71
C ALA A 56 -9.83 6.65 -3.88
N GLU A 57 -10.82 5.94 -4.42
CA GLU A 57 -11.53 6.35 -5.65
C GLU A 57 -12.14 7.76 -5.54
N GLU A 58 -12.93 8.03 -4.49
CA GLU A 58 -13.51 9.37 -4.26
C GLU A 58 -12.43 10.44 -4.01
N LEU A 59 -11.33 10.07 -3.35
CA LEU A 59 -10.20 10.96 -3.11
C LEU A 59 -9.47 11.29 -4.43
N LEU A 60 -9.31 10.31 -5.32
CA LEU A 60 -8.73 10.52 -6.65
C LEU A 60 -9.61 11.44 -7.52
N LEU A 61 -10.92 11.25 -7.47
CA LEU A 61 -11.85 12.18 -8.14
C LEU A 61 -11.75 13.60 -7.57
N ALA A 62 -11.63 13.74 -6.24
CA ALA A 62 -11.41 15.03 -5.58
C ALA A 62 -10.04 15.66 -5.90
N GLU A 63 -9.02 14.86 -6.20
CA GLU A 63 -7.72 15.32 -6.68
C GLU A 63 -7.74 15.75 -8.16
N GLY A 64 -8.87 15.55 -8.88
CA GLY A 64 -9.11 16.03 -10.24
C GLY A 64 -9.00 14.98 -11.33
N PHE A 65 -8.86 13.69 -10.99
CA PHE A 65 -8.99 12.62 -11.98
C PHE A 65 -10.47 12.50 -12.38
N ALA A 66 -10.74 12.34 -13.67
CA ALA A 66 -12.11 12.21 -14.20
C ALA A 66 -12.46 10.75 -14.54
N ASP A 67 -11.46 9.91 -14.79
CA ASP A 67 -11.65 8.51 -15.17
C ASP A 67 -10.64 7.65 -14.38
N VAL A 68 -11.15 6.92 -13.39
CA VAL A 68 -10.39 5.98 -12.57
C VAL A 68 -10.87 4.57 -12.89
N ARG A 69 -9.99 3.74 -13.45
CA ARG A 69 -10.32 2.37 -13.88
C ARG A 69 -9.51 1.34 -13.12
N TYR A 70 -10.18 0.28 -12.71
CA TYR A 70 -9.56 -0.91 -12.13
C TYR A 70 -9.48 -2.01 -13.19
N VAL A 71 -8.27 -2.43 -13.52
CA VAL A 71 -7.99 -3.40 -14.60
C VAL A 71 -7.53 -4.71 -14.00
N ASP A 72 -8.17 -5.81 -14.37
CA ASP A 72 -7.74 -7.15 -13.98
C ASP A 72 -6.53 -7.56 -14.83
N VAL A 73 -5.39 -7.64 -14.20
CA VAL A 73 -4.10 -7.95 -14.83
C VAL A 73 -3.42 -9.16 -14.17
N GLY A 74 -4.18 -9.94 -13.41
CA GLY A 74 -3.66 -11.03 -12.59
C GLY A 74 -3.08 -10.55 -11.28
N THR A 75 -2.30 -11.39 -10.61
CA THR A 75 -1.77 -11.15 -9.26
C THR A 75 -0.26 -11.38 -9.19
N GLY A 76 0.38 -10.91 -8.12
CA GLY A 76 1.81 -11.12 -7.88
C GLY A 76 2.67 -10.54 -9.01
N VAL A 77 3.51 -11.36 -9.63
CA VAL A 77 4.44 -10.94 -10.69
C VAL A 77 3.68 -10.38 -11.89
N ALA A 78 2.59 -11.03 -12.34
CA ALA A 78 1.82 -10.59 -13.51
C ALA A 78 1.27 -9.17 -13.37
N ALA A 79 0.79 -8.81 -12.17
CA ALA A 79 0.31 -7.46 -11.90
C ALA A 79 1.44 -6.41 -11.97
N ILE A 80 2.63 -6.76 -11.51
CA ILE A 80 3.78 -5.86 -11.54
C ILE A 80 4.30 -5.69 -12.98
N GLU A 81 4.36 -6.76 -13.75
CA GLU A 81 4.71 -6.71 -15.17
C GLU A 81 3.72 -5.85 -15.96
N ALA A 82 2.42 -5.91 -15.64
CA ALA A 82 1.42 -5.06 -16.28
C ALA A 82 1.63 -3.58 -15.96
N ILE A 83 2.07 -3.23 -14.74
CA ILE A 83 2.50 -1.86 -14.43
C ILE A 83 3.73 -1.50 -15.27
N GLY A 84 4.73 -2.37 -15.34
CA GLY A 84 5.94 -2.13 -16.13
C GLY A 84 5.64 -1.89 -17.62
N ARG A 85 4.76 -2.69 -18.22
CA ARG A 85 4.35 -2.50 -19.63
C ARG A 85 3.45 -1.29 -19.87
N GLY A 86 2.94 -0.63 -18.81
CA GLY A 86 2.00 0.46 -18.93
C GLY A 86 0.58 0.02 -19.29
N ASP A 87 0.20 -1.23 -19.04
CA ASP A 87 -1.18 -1.71 -19.16
C ASP A 87 -2.05 -1.04 -18.07
N VAL A 88 -1.44 -0.76 -16.92
CA VAL A 88 -1.96 0.03 -15.80
C VAL A 88 -0.90 1.02 -15.32
N ASP A 89 -1.33 2.08 -14.65
CA ASP A 89 -0.45 3.18 -14.26
C ASP A 89 0.12 2.96 -12.85
N PHE A 90 -0.69 2.42 -11.92
CA PHE A 90 -0.26 2.15 -10.54
C PHE A 90 -0.90 0.87 -9.99
N GLY A 91 -0.27 0.33 -8.95
CA GLY A 91 -0.82 -0.76 -8.17
C GLY A 91 -0.10 -0.97 -6.84
N ILE A 92 -0.86 -1.46 -5.86
CA ILE A 92 -0.31 -1.88 -4.57
C ILE A 92 0.04 -3.36 -4.66
N ASN A 93 1.27 -3.72 -4.29
CA ASN A 93 1.69 -5.12 -4.30
C ASN A 93 2.74 -5.39 -3.19
N PHE A 94 3.01 -6.67 -2.95
CA PHE A 94 3.98 -7.10 -1.95
C PHE A 94 5.40 -6.61 -2.27
N ALA A 95 6.07 -6.06 -1.27
CA ALA A 95 7.37 -5.42 -1.41
C ALA A 95 8.44 -6.35 -1.99
N ALA A 96 8.54 -7.60 -1.51
CA ALA A 96 9.56 -8.53 -2.02
C ALA A 96 9.34 -8.89 -3.51
N THR A 97 8.08 -9.03 -3.94
CA THR A 97 7.76 -9.30 -5.37
C THR A 97 8.15 -8.10 -6.24
N GLN A 98 7.93 -6.87 -5.75
CA GLN A 98 8.36 -5.64 -6.43
C GLN A 98 9.88 -5.52 -6.49
N VAL A 99 10.59 -5.87 -5.40
CA VAL A 99 12.06 -5.92 -5.39
C VAL A 99 12.61 -6.93 -6.41
N THR A 100 11.98 -8.11 -6.53
CA THR A 100 12.36 -9.10 -7.54
C THR A 100 12.13 -8.57 -8.97
N ALA A 101 11.03 -7.85 -9.18
CA ALA A 101 10.74 -7.23 -10.48
C ALA A 101 11.76 -6.13 -10.83
N LEU A 102 12.20 -5.34 -9.85
CA LEU A 102 13.25 -4.34 -10.04
C LEU A 102 14.61 -4.98 -10.35
N ASP A 103 14.94 -6.13 -9.74
CA ASP A 103 16.12 -6.91 -10.10
C ASP A 103 16.07 -7.42 -11.55
N ALA A 104 14.87 -7.75 -12.03
CA ALA A 104 14.59 -8.11 -13.41
C ALA A 104 14.41 -6.89 -14.35
N GLU A 105 14.78 -5.69 -13.87
CA GLU A 105 14.78 -4.42 -14.62
C GLU A 105 13.39 -4.01 -15.15
N GLN A 106 12.30 -4.49 -14.51
CA GLN A 106 10.95 -4.01 -14.83
C GLN A 106 10.86 -2.48 -14.61
N PRO A 107 10.27 -1.73 -15.57
CA PRO A 107 10.21 -0.27 -15.51
C PRO A 107 9.10 0.22 -14.57
N ILE A 108 9.25 -0.06 -13.29
CA ILE A 108 8.38 0.41 -12.21
C ILE A 108 9.16 1.32 -11.26
N THR A 109 8.42 2.16 -10.51
CA THR A 109 8.97 3.02 -9.47
C THR A 109 8.16 2.86 -8.19
N LEU A 110 8.82 2.55 -7.06
CA LEU A 110 8.18 2.45 -5.75
C LEU A 110 8.06 3.84 -5.13
N LEU A 111 6.88 4.16 -4.56
CA LEU A 111 6.49 5.53 -4.21
C LEU A 111 6.17 5.73 -2.73
N CYS A 112 5.56 4.75 -2.07
CA CYS A 112 5.27 4.81 -0.64
C CYS A 112 4.92 3.43 -0.08
N GLY A 113 5.06 3.28 1.26
CA GLY A 113 4.51 2.14 2.00
C GLY A 113 3.02 2.32 2.26
N VAL A 114 2.25 1.23 2.26
CA VAL A 114 0.80 1.26 2.40
C VAL A 114 0.34 0.60 3.69
N HIS A 115 0.73 -0.65 3.95
CA HIS A 115 0.37 -1.36 5.18
C HIS A 115 1.43 -2.36 5.60
N VAL A 116 1.38 -2.74 6.85
CA VAL A 116 2.22 -3.79 7.45
C VAL A 116 1.43 -5.09 7.51
N GLY A 117 2.11 -6.23 7.36
CA GLY A 117 1.50 -7.56 7.48
C GLY A 117 0.52 -7.87 6.35
N CYS A 118 -0.17 -8.93 6.46
CA CYS A 118 -1.30 -9.55 5.79
C CYS A 118 -1.08 -11.04 5.48
N PHE A 119 0.15 -11.53 5.55
CA PHE A 119 0.40 -12.96 5.35
C PHE A 119 0.21 -13.74 6.64
N GLU A 120 -0.50 -14.86 6.55
CA GLU A 120 -0.56 -15.86 7.60
C GLU A 120 -0.18 -17.23 7.02
N LEU A 121 0.79 -17.87 7.69
CA LEU A 121 1.17 -19.25 7.40
C LEU A 121 0.40 -20.18 8.33
N PHE A 122 -0.40 -21.05 7.75
CA PHE A 122 -1.12 -22.09 8.47
C PHE A 122 -0.36 -23.42 8.35
N GLY A 123 -0.21 -24.10 9.47
CA GLY A 123 0.34 -25.46 9.54
C GLY A 123 -0.71 -26.44 10.06
N ARG A 124 -0.61 -27.70 9.61
CA ARG A 124 -1.34 -28.81 10.22
C ARG A 124 -0.72 -29.20 11.54
N GLU A 125 -1.39 -30.09 12.26
CA GLU A 125 -0.86 -30.69 13.50
C GLU A 125 0.57 -31.21 13.29
N GLY A 126 1.48 -30.89 14.22
CA GLY A 126 2.90 -31.22 14.15
C GLY A 126 3.78 -30.27 13.35
N ILE A 127 3.19 -29.20 12.74
CA ILE A 127 3.95 -28.12 12.10
C ILE A 127 3.78 -26.85 12.93
N GLU A 128 4.85 -26.41 13.60
CA GLU A 128 4.85 -25.29 14.55
C GLU A 128 5.81 -24.16 14.16
N SER A 129 6.60 -24.38 13.13
CA SER A 129 7.59 -23.41 12.65
C SER A 129 7.86 -23.55 11.16
N VAL A 130 8.40 -22.48 10.55
CA VAL A 130 8.81 -22.48 9.14
C VAL A 130 9.89 -23.54 8.88
N ALA A 131 10.81 -23.77 9.82
CA ALA A 131 11.88 -24.78 9.66
C ALA A 131 11.33 -26.20 9.47
N GLN A 132 10.13 -26.50 9.98
CA GLN A 132 9.49 -27.81 9.83
C GLN A 132 8.80 -28.01 8.47
N LEU A 133 8.88 -27.01 7.59
CA LEU A 133 8.37 -27.13 6.22
C LEU A 133 9.30 -27.92 5.29
N ALA A 134 10.50 -28.29 5.74
CA ALA A 134 11.41 -29.13 4.97
C ALA A 134 10.73 -30.43 4.51
N GLY A 135 10.67 -30.67 3.20
CA GLY A 135 10.01 -31.81 2.57
C GLY A 135 8.48 -31.76 2.57
N ARG A 136 7.86 -30.73 3.11
CA ARG A 136 6.40 -30.60 3.23
C ARG A 136 5.76 -30.00 1.98
N LYS A 137 4.48 -30.33 1.78
CA LYS A 137 3.64 -29.76 0.72
C LYS A 137 3.02 -28.47 1.19
N VAL A 138 3.31 -27.38 0.51
CA VAL A 138 2.78 -26.05 0.84
C VAL A 138 1.90 -25.53 -0.28
N ALA A 139 0.63 -25.33 0.02
CA ALA A 139 -0.33 -24.76 -0.93
C ALA A 139 -0.20 -23.25 -1.01
N VAL A 140 -0.19 -22.71 -2.23
CA VAL A 140 -0.19 -21.28 -2.56
C VAL A 140 -1.15 -21.01 -3.71
N PRO A 141 -1.71 -19.78 -3.84
CA PRO A 141 -2.70 -19.48 -4.87
C PRO A 141 -2.22 -19.69 -6.30
N ALA A 142 -0.96 -19.38 -6.57
CA ALA A 142 -0.34 -19.56 -7.89
C ALA A 142 1.19 -19.58 -7.77
N SER A 143 1.87 -20.09 -8.80
CA SER A 143 3.32 -19.90 -8.96
C SER A 143 3.62 -18.41 -9.17
N GLY A 144 4.68 -17.89 -8.51
CA GLY A 144 5.04 -16.47 -8.57
C GLY A 144 4.09 -15.54 -7.80
N SER A 145 3.13 -16.11 -7.02
CA SER A 145 2.26 -15.31 -6.17
C SER A 145 3.06 -14.61 -5.06
N SER A 146 2.50 -13.51 -4.54
CA SER A 146 3.07 -12.81 -3.38
C SER A 146 3.22 -13.74 -2.16
N SER A 147 2.30 -14.69 -1.98
CA SER A 147 2.38 -15.73 -0.93
C SER A 147 3.62 -16.60 -1.11
N GLN A 148 3.88 -17.10 -2.31
CA GLN A 148 5.09 -17.89 -2.57
C GLN A 148 6.36 -17.05 -2.34
N SER A 149 6.39 -15.80 -2.81
CA SER A 149 7.53 -14.90 -2.63
C SER A 149 7.81 -14.62 -1.14
N PHE A 150 6.76 -14.38 -0.33
CA PHE A 150 6.91 -14.16 1.11
C PHE A 150 7.46 -15.41 1.80
N LEU A 151 6.87 -16.58 1.53
CA LEU A 151 7.34 -17.79 2.21
C LEU A 151 8.74 -18.20 1.73
N SER A 152 9.10 -17.94 0.49
CA SER A 152 10.48 -18.18 0.01
C SER A 152 11.50 -17.34 0.79
N ALA A 153 11.21 -16.05 0.99
CA ALA A 153 12.05 -15.17 1.80
C ALA A 153 12.10 -15.61 3.28
N THR A 154 10.96 -16.07 3.82
CA THR A 154 10.84 -16.52 5.22
C THR A 154 11.56 -17.87 5.43
N ALA A 155 11.43 -18.79 4.48
CA ALA A 155 12.12 -20.10 4.51
C ALA A 155 13.65 -19.91 4.46
N ALA A 156 14.13 -19.07 3.56
CA ALA A 156 15.54 -18.73 3.47
C ALA A 156 16.07 -18.08 4.77
N HIS A 157 15.25 -17.26 5.44
CA HIS A 157 15.61 -16.64 6.72
C HIS A 157 15.88 -17.66 7.83
N VAL A 158 15.23 -18.82 7.78
CA VAL A 158 15.45 -19.92 8.74
C VAL A 158 16.39 -21.01 8.21
N GLY A 159 17.07 -20.77 7.09
CA GLY A 159 18.09 -21.66 6.54
C GLY A 159 17.58 -22.76 5.61
N LEU A 160 16.31 -22.71 5.17
CA LEU A 160 15.79 -23.60 4.15
C LEU A 160 16.06 -23.05 2.74
N ASP A 161 16.35 -23.95 1.80
CA ASP A 161 16.33 -23.63 0.37
C ASP A 161 14.88 -23.69 -0.16
N PRO A 162 14.24 -22.54 -0.46
CA PRO A 162 12.82 -22.53 -0.85
C PRO A 162 12.53 -23.27 -2.15
N ILE A 163 13.56 -23.56 -2.96
CA ILE A 163 13.41 -24.28 -4.22
C ILE A 163 13.52 -25.80 -3.99
N LYS A 164 14.41 -26.25 -3.12
CA LYS A 164 14.70 -27.67 -2.91
C LYS A 164 13.94 -28.27 -1.75
N ASP A 165 13.75 -27.49 -0.68
CA ASP A 165 13.25 -28.01 0.60
C ASP A 165 11.72 -27.93 0.71
N ILE A 166 11.04 -27.12 -0.13
CA ILE A 166 9.59 -26.94 -0.08
C ILE A 166 8.92 -27.57 -1.33
N ARG A 167 7.92 -28.40 -1.10
CA ARG A 167 7.10 -28.96 -2.19
C ARG A 167 5.90 -28.04 -2.43
N TRP A 168 6.06 -27.11 -3.38
CA TRP A 168 5.01 -26.16 -3.71
C TRP A 168 3.82 -26.82 -4.41
N LEU A 169 2.61 -26.48 -3.96
CA LEU A 169 1.33 -26.85 -4.58
C LEU A 169 0.59 -25.58 -5.02
N PRO A 170 0.95 -24.98 -6.17
CA PRO A 170 0.23 -23.84 -6.69
C PRO A 170 -1.15 -24.26 -7.23
N SER A 171 -2.19 -23.61 -6.72
CA SER A 171 -3.58 -23.91 -7.13
C SER A 171 -4.50 -22.72 -6.80
N PRO A 172 -5.44 -22.36 -7.69
CA PRO A 172 -6.50 -21.43 -7.35
C PRO A 172 -7.40 -21.94 -6.21
N SER A 173 -7.40 -23.26 -5.94
CA SER A 173 -8.09 -23.90 -4.83
C SER A 173 -7.16 -24.22 -3.65
N ALA A 174 -6.10 -23.44 -3.44
CA ALA A 174 -5.09 -23.71 -2.40
C ALA A 174 -5.68 -23.80 -0.98
N VAL A 175 -6.71 -23.03 -0.67
CA VAL A 175 -7.47 -23.11 0.59
C VAL A 175 -8.06 -24.50 0.78
N GLU A 176 -8.72 -25.04 -0.24
CA GLU A 176 -9.35 -26.35 -0.16
C GLU A 176 -8.33 -27.50 -0.15
N LEU A 177 -7.23 -27.39 -0.88
CA LEU A 177 -6.13 -28.36 -0.78
C LEU A 177 -5.62 -28.47 0.66
N PHE A 178 -5.47 -27.35 1.34
CA PHE A 178 -5.08 -27.33 2.75
C PHE A 178 -6.20 -27.86 3.65
N ALA A 179 -7.44 -27.41 3.45
CA ALA A 179 -8.59 -27.82 4.26
C ALA A 179 -8.82 -29.33 4.19
N ASN A 180 -8.69 -29.94 3.01
CA ASN A 180 -8.91 -31.36 2.78
C ASN A 180 -7.72 -32.26 3.18
N GLY A 181 -6.57 -31.68 3.57
CA GLY A 181 -5.41 -32.46 3.98
C GLY A 181 -4.46 -32.87 2.86
N GLU A 182 -4.62 -32.32 1.70
CA GLU A 182 -3.75 -32.59 0.55
C GLU A 182 -2.44 -31.79 0.63
N ALA A 183 -2.45 -30.67 1.38
CA ALA A 183 -1.28 -29.86 1.73
C ALA A 183 -1.03 -29.89 3.23
N ASP A 184 0.25 -29.86 3.63
CA ASP A 184 0.70 -29.81 5.02
C ASP A 184 0.64 -28.41 5.61
N ALA A 185 0.81 -27.38 4.77
CA ALA A 185 0.75 -25.98 5.12
C ALA A 185 0.11 -25.15 3.99
N PHE A 186 -0.37 -23.97 4.36
CA PHE A 186 -0.94 -22.97 3.44
C PHE A 186 -0.44 -21.59 3.81
N LEU A 187 0.05 -20.82 2.85
CA LEU A 187 0.30 -19.41 3.04
C LEU A 187 -0.70 -18.58 2.25
N GLY A 188 -1.44 -17.77 2.96
CA GLY A 188 -2.49 -16.93 2.40
C GLY A 188 -2.46 -15.49 2.86
N ILE A 189 -3.36 -14.76 2.24
CA ILE A 189 -3.68 -13.36 2.52
C ILE A 189 -5.21 -13.23 2.63
N PRO A 190 -5.75 -12.14 3.20
CA PRO A 190 -7.19 -11.91 3.25
C PRO A 190 -7.84 -11.93 1.85
N PRO A 191 -9.03 -12.56 1.71
CA PRO A 191 -9.90 -13.11 2.77
C PRO A 191 -9.63 -14.58 3.14
N ALA A 192 -8.73 -15.29 2.45
CA ALA A 192 -8.49 -16.72 2.66
C ALA A 192 -8.05 -17.07 4.10
N THR A 193 -7.29 -16.19 4.73
CA THR A 193 -6.82 -16.36 6.11
C THR A 193 -7.97 -16.27 7.12
N GLN A 194 -8.90 -15.31 6.93
CA GLN A 194 -10.11 -15.19 7.76
C GLN A 194 -11.01 -16.40 7.59
N GLU A 195 -11.14 -16.91 6.36
CA GLU A 195 -11.93 -18.11 6.07
C GLU A 195 -11.40 -19.33 6.83
N LEU A 196 -10.10 -19.62 6.77
CA LEU A 196 -9.50 -20.76 7.46
C LEU A 196 -9.62 -20.64 8.97
N ARG A 197 -9.45 -19.44 9.54
CA ARG A 197 -9.68 -19.21 10.97
C ARG A 197 -11.14 -19.44 11.37
N ALA A 198 -12.09 -18.96 10.57
CA ALA A 198 -13.53 -19.18 10.81
C ALA A 198 -13.92 -20.66 10.72
N ARG A 199 -13.28 -21.42 9.84
CA ARG A 199 -13.47 -22.86 9.69
C ARG A 199 -12.69 -23.71 10.70
N HIS A 200 -11.84 -23.10 11.55
CA HIS A 200 -10.94 -23.78 12.47
C HIS A 200 -10.03 -24.81 11.79
N VAL A 201 -9.52 -24.48 10.59
CA VAL A 201 -8.66 -25.36 9.81
C VAL A 201 -7.21 -24.96 9.97
N GLY A 202 -6.40 -25.87 10.54
CA GLY A 202 -4.99 -25.64 10.81
C GLY A 202 -4.75 -24.65 11.96
N ARG A 203 -3.49 -24.29 12.16
CA ARG A 203 -3.03 -23.30 13.14
C ARG A 203 -2.13 -22.27 12.47
N VAL A 204 -2.30 -20.99 12.79
CA VAL A 204 -1.39 -19.94 12.35
C VAL A 204 -0.05 -20.13 13.05
N ILE A 205 1.02 -20.29 12.29
CA ILE A 205 2.41 -20.46 12.76
C ILE A 205 3.29 -19.27 12.43
N VAL A 206 2.87 -18.42 11.49
CA VAL A 206 3.44 -17.08 11.23
C VAL A 206 2.32 -16.12 10.91
N ASN A 207 2.32 -14.97 11.58
CA ASN A 207 1.48 -13.82 11.24
C ASN A 207 2.38 -12.61 10.99
N SER A 208 2.49 -12.18 9.74
CA SER A 208 3.42 -11.13 9.34
C SER A 208 3.05 -9.73 9.87
N ALA A 209 1.82 -9.53 10.38
CA ALA A 209 1.43 -8.30 11.04
C ALA A 209 1.92 -8.21 12.50
N LEU A 210 2.21 -9.36 13.12
CA LEU A 210 2.57 -9.47 14.54
C LEU A 210 4.01 -9.92 14.76
N ASP A 211 4.49 -10.86 13.92
CA ASP A 211 5.77 -11.53 14.15
C ASP A 211 6.94 -10.74 13.56
N ARG A 212 8.00 -10.63 14.36
CA ARG A 212 9.28 -10.08 13.90
C ARG A 212 10.05 -11.10 13.05
N PRO A 213 10.83 -10.60 12.06
CA PRO A 213 11.06 -9.19 11.74
C PRO A 213 9.97 -8.57 10.86
N TRP A 214 9.01 -9.34 10.33
CA TRP A 214 8.07 -8.96 9.28
C TRP A 214 7.18 -7.78 9.67
N SER A 215 6.73 -7.73 10.93
CA SER A 215 5.90 -6.65 11.47
C SER A 215 6.59 -5.29 11.62
N GLN A 216 7.89 -5.23 11.32
CA GLN A 216 8.69 -3.99 11.38
C GLN A 216 8.85 -3.30 10.02
N TYR A 217 8.31 -3.91 8.95
CA TYR A 217 8.44 -3.45 7.58
C TYR A 217 7.08 -3.42 6.89
N PHE A 218 6.96 -2.60 5.86
CA PHE A 218 5.76 -2.64 5.04
C PHE A 218 5.64 -4.00 4.33
N CYS A 219 4.43 -4.55 4.35
CA CYS A 219 4.10 -5.68 3.51
C CYS A 219 3.96 -5.21 2.06
N CYS A 220 3.12 -4.20 1.84
CA CYS A 220 2.81 -3.71 0.51
C CYS A 220 3.25 -2.26 0.30
N LEU A 221 3.75 -2.00 -0.91
CA LEU A 221 4.13 -0.68 -1.40
C LEU A 221 3.29 -0.32 -2.62
N LEU A 222 3.07 0.97 -2.82
CA LEU A 222 2.54 1.51 -4.07
C LEU A 222 3.67 1.59 -5.10
N ALA A 223 3.46 0.99 -6.26
CA ALA A 223 4.31 1.14 -7.44
C ALA A 223 3.58 1.87 -8.56
N GLY A 224 4.30 2.67 -9.32
CA GLY A 224 3.84 3.29 -10.55
C GLY A 224 4.65 2.82 -11.77
N ASN A 225 4.04 2.88 -12.94
CA ASN A 225 4.77 2.78 -14.20
C ASN A 225 5.81 3.91 -14.29
N ARG A 226 7.07 3.59 -14.59
CA ARG A 226 8.16 4.58 -14.56
C ARG A 226 7.92 5.73 -15.51
N ASP A 227 7.53 5.45 -16.75
CA ASP A 227 7.28 6.49 -17.77
C ASP A 227 6.12 7.40 -17.35
N PHE A 228 5.08 6.86 -16.68
CA PHE A 228 4.00 7.67 -16.14
C PHE A 228 4.51 8.60 -15.02
N VAL A 229 5.28 8.05 -14.07
CA VAL A 229 5.84 8.81 -12.94
C VAL A 229 6.72 9.96 -13.41
N ASP A 230 7.58 9.69 -14.40
CA ASP A 230 8.48 10.68 -14.98
C ASP A 230 7.74 11.75 -15.79
N LYS A 231 6.73 11.35 -16.55
CA LYS A 231 5.98 12.22 -17.44
C LYS A 231 4.94 13.06 -16.71
N TYR A 232 4.35 12.52 -15.64
CA TYR A 232 3.21 13.11 -14.94
C TYR A 232 3.46 13.23 -13.42
N PRO A 233 4.50 13.99 -12.98
CA PRO A 233 4.85 14.06 -11.56
C PRO A 233 3.76 14.69 -10.69
N GLY A 234 3.00 15.67 -11.21
CA GLY A 234 1.88 16.27 -10.48
C GLY A 234 0.73 15.28 -10.26
N ALA A 235 0.38 14.51 -11.29
CA ALA A 235 -0.62 13.44 -11.18
C ALA A 235 -0.12 12.35 -10.23
N THR A 236 1.14 11.94 -10.33
CA THR A 236 1.76 10.95 -9.42
C THR A 236 1.66 11.39 -7.96
N LYS A 237 2.00 12.63 -7.64
CA LYS A 237 1.88 13.17 -6.28
C LYS A 237 0.44 13.09 -5.76
N ARG A 238 -0.55 13.40 -6.60
CA ARG A 238 -1.97 13.33 -6.22
C ARG A 238 -2.41 11.88 -5.98
N VAL A 239 -1.95 10.93 -6.79
CA VAL A 239 -2.20 9.50 -6.55
C VAL A 239 -1.62 9.07 -5.20
N VAL A 240 -0.36 9.36 -4.93
CA VAL A 240 0.29 9.02 -3.64
C VAL A 240 -0.48 9.63 -2.47
N ARG A 241 -0.90 10.91 -2.58
CA ARG A 241 -1.69 11.58 -1.54
C ARG A 241 -3.04 10.91 -1.32
N ALA A 242 -3.77 10.59 -2.37
CA ALA A 242 -5.06 9.92 -2.28
C ALA A 242 -4.94 8.53 -1.63
N ILE A 243 -3.95 7.73 -2.03
CA ILE A 243 -3.68 6.42 -1.43
C ILE A 243 -3.35 6.54 0.05
N LEU A 244 -2.45 7.45 0.44
CA LEU A 244 -2.07 7.63 1.85
C LEU A 244 -3.24 8.14 2.72
N ARG A 245 -4.09 9.02 2.18
CA ARG A 245 -5.34 9.41 2.87
C ARG A 245 -6.32 8.25 2.96
N ALA A 246 -6.37 7.38 1.98
CA ALA A 246 -7.20 6.18 2.03
C ALA A 246 -6.67 5.15 3.05
N THR A 247 -5.36 5.08 3.32
CA THR A 247 -4.84 4.28 4.45
C THR A 247 -5.37 4.82 5.78
N ASP A 248 -5.42 6.15 5.94
CA ASP A 248 -6.01 6.77 7.13
C ASP A 248 -7.51 6.45 7.27
N LEU A 249 -8.27 6.43 6.16
CA LEU A 249 -9.68 6.00 6.17
C LEU A 249 -9.84 4.53 6.59
N CYS A 250 -8.95 3.64 6.18
CA CYS A 250 -9.00 2.24 6.60
C CYS A 250 -8.88 2.09 8.14
N VAL A 251 -8.19 3.03 8.81
CA VAL A 251 -8.07 3.06 10.28
C VAL A 251 -9.24 3.78 10.95
N THR A 252 -9.65 4.93 10.40
CA THR A 252 -10.62 5.81 11.05
C THR A 252 -12.07 5.43 10.78
N ASP A 253 -12.35 4.78 9.64
CA ASP A 253 -13.67 4.30 9.23
C ASP A 253 -13.62 2.92 8.58
N PRO A 254 -13.13 1.88 9.28
CA PRO A 254 -13.04 0.53 8.72
C PRO A 254 -14.39 -0.04 8.26
N ALA A 255 -15.47 0.33 8.94
CA ALA A 255 -16.81 -0.12 8.60
C ALA A 255 -17.29 0.48 7.26
N GLY A 256 -17.12 1.78 7.07
CA GLY A 256 -17.44 2.45 5.82
C GLY A 256 -16.58 1.95 4.65
N VAL A 257 -15.29 1.73 4.88
CA VAL A 257 -14.41 1.14 3.86
C VAL A 257 -14.86 -0.29 3.51
N ALA A 258 -15.15 -1.14 4.51
CA ALA A 258 -15.64 -2.50 4.25
C ALA A 258 -16.93 -2.49 3.43
N GLN A 259 -17.87 -1.59 3.73
CA GLN A 259 -19.12 -1.44 3.00
C GLN A 259 -18.87 -1.06 1.53
N ARG A 260 -17.97 -0.12 1.25
CA ARG A 260 -17.58 0.26 -0.12
C ARG A 260 -16.97 -0.90 -0.90
N LEU A 261 -16.12 -1.73 -0.26
CA LEU A 261 -15.56 -2.90 -0.91
C LEU A 261 -16.62 -3.90 -1.37
N ILE A 262 -17.74 -4.04 -0.62
CA ILE A 262 -18.88 -4.88 -0.99
C ILE A 262 -19.68 -4.24 -2.13
N GLU A 263 -20.02 -2.97 -2.01
CA GLU A 263 -20.83 -2.24 -3.00
C GLU A 263 -20.17 -2.24 -4.38
N HIS A 264 -18.86 -2.05 -4.42
CA HIS A 264 -18.06 -2.06 -5.65
C HIS A 264 -17.59 -3.48 -6.06
N ARG A 265 -18.03 -4.52 -5.34
CA ARG A 265 -17.74 -5.95 -5.63
C ARG A 265 -16.24 -6.29 -5.65
N PHE A 266 -15.45 -5.63 -4.83
CA PHE A 266 -14.05 -5.97 -4.64
C PHE A 266 -13.84 -7.18 -3.71
N THR A 267 -14.82 -7.43 -2.82
CA THR A 267 -14.90 -8.64 -2.01
C THR A 267 -16.38 -8.99 -1.76
N PRO A 268 -16.72 -10.28 -1.64
CA PRO A 268 -18.11 -10.70 -1.38
C PRO A 268 -18.47 -10.73 0.11
N ASN A 269 -17.50 -10.68 1.04
CA ASN A 269 -17.72 -10.94 2.45
C ASN A 269 -17.37 -9.72 3.32
N TYR A 270 -18.40 -9.02 3.80
CA TYR A 270 -18.27 -7.84 4.65
C TYR A 270 -17.53 -8.14 5.96
N GLN A 271 -17.83 -9.27 6.61
CA GLN A 271 -17.21 -9.61 7.90
C GLN A 271 -15.70 -9.81 7.74
N TYR A 272 -15.27 -10.50 6.68
CA TYR A 272 -13.85 -10.67 6.40
C TYR A 272 -13.18 -9.36 6.01
N ALA A 273 -13.88 -8.48 5.29
CA ALA A 273 -13.39 -7.15 4.98
C ALA A 273 -13.17 -6.33 6.26
N LEU A 274 -14.18 -6.23 7.11
CA LEU A 274 -14.11 -5.49 8.37
C LEU A 274 -13.03 -6.06 9.31
N GLN A 275 -12.97 -7.39 9.44
CA GLN A 275 -11.95 -8.05 10.24
C GLN A 275 -10.54 -7.72 9.75
N THR A 276 -10.30 -7.80 8.44
CA THR A 276 -9.01 -7.46 7.83
C THR A 276 -8.61 -6.02 8.12
N LEU A 277 -9.55 -5.07 7.94
CA LEU A 277 -9.30 -3.65 8.16
C LEU A 277 -8.97 -3.33 9.63
N ASN A 278 -9.55 -4.08 10.57
CA ASN A 278 -9.24 -3.94 12.00
C ASN A 278 -7.93 -4.62 12.43
N GLU A 279 -7.48 -5.64 11.70
CA GLU A 279 -6.29 -6.43 12.05
C GLU A 279 -5.00 -5.88 11.43
N LEU A 280 -5.07 -5.25 10.25
CA LEU A 280 -3.88 -4.78 9.54
C LEU A 280 -3.48 -3.36 9.94
N PRO A 281 -2.19 -3.13 10.25
CA PRO A 281 -1.69 -1.78 10.54
C PRO A 281 -1.57 -0.94 9.25
N TYR A 282 -2.58 -0.10 8.99
CA TYR A 282 -2.58 0.87 7.89
C TYR A 282 -2.00 2.23 8.29
N ASP A 283 -1.79 2.48 9.59
CA ASP A 283 -1.35 3.76 10.15
C ASP A 283 0.17 4.01 10.08
N LYS A 284 0.96 3.00 9.70
CA LYS A 284 2.42 3.03 9.82
C LYS A 284 3.15 3.83 8.74
N TRP A 285 2.47 4.34 7.72
CA TRP A 285 3.12 5.06 6.62
C TRP A 285 3.86 6.34 7.05
N ARG A 286 3.48 6.94 8.20
CA ARG A 286 4.16 8.10 8.78
C ARG A 286 5.41 7.72 9.58
N GLU A 287 5.39 6.55 10.22
CA GLU A 287 6.39 6.11 11.18
C GLU A 287 7.49 5.27 10.52
N TYR A 288 7.09 4.35 9.63
CA TYR A 288 8.00 3.40 9.01
C TYR A 288 8.68 4.02 7.79
N ASP A 289 9.92 3.59 7.57
CA ASP A 289 10.69 3.96 6.39
C ASP A 289 10.44 2.96 5.26
N ALA A 290 9.91 3.47 4.13
CA ALA A 290 9.66 2.65 2.95
C ALA A 290 10.98 2.18 2.28
N GLU A 291 12.04 3.00 2.33
CA GLU A 291 13.35 2.61 1.82
C GLU A 291 13.96 1.46 2.64
N ASP A 292 13.80 1.51 3.96
CA ASP A 292 14.28 0.44 4.85
C ASP A 292 13.56 -0.89 4.55
N THR A 293 12.28 -0.81 4.20
CA THR A 293 11.53 -1.99 3.72
C THR A 293 12.13 -2.57 2.45
N VAL A 294 12.41 -1.74 1.45
CA VAL A 294 13.06 -2.18 0.19
C VAL A 294 14.43 -2.77 0.47
N ARG A 295 15.22 -2.13 1.32
CA ARG A 295 16.54 -2.59 1.76
C ARG A 295 16.46 -3.95 2.45
N PHE A 296 15.51 -4.12 3.37
CA PHE A 296 15.31 -5.37 4.11
C PHE A 296 15.00 -6.53 3.15
N TYR A 297 13.99 -6.39 2.28
CA TYR A 297 13.65 -7.47 1.36
C TYR A 297 14.73 -7.72 0.31
N ALA A 298 15.40 -6.68 -0.19
CA ALA A 298 16.51 -6.85 -1.12
C ALA A 298 17.67 -7.64 -0.51
N LEU A 299 18.02 -7.37 0.76
CA LEU A 299 19.03 -8.17 1.47
C LEU A 299 18.60 -9.63 1.60
N ARG A 300 17.36 -9.90 2.07
CA ARG A 300 16.86 -11.27 2.28
C ARG A 300 16.79 -12.07 0.99
N LEU A 301 16.29 -11.46 -0.08
CA LEU A 301 16.21 -12.11 -1.39
C LEU A 301 17.59 -12.38 -1.99
N ARG A 302 18.53 -11.46 -1.79
CA ARG A 302 19.91 -11.63 -2.25
C ARG A 302 20.64 -12.72 -1.48
N ASP A 303 20.53 -12.74 -0.15
CA ASP A 303 21.12 -13.77 0.72
C ASP A 303 20.55 -15.17 0.37
N ALA A 304 19.28 -15.22 -0.05
CA ALA A 304 18.62 -16.43 -0.54
C ALA A 304 19.00 -16.81 -2.00
N GLY A 305 19.81 -16.00 -2.69
CA GLY A 305 20.14 -16.22 -4.10
C GLY A 305 18.99 -16.00 -5.09
N LEU A 306 17.89 -15.35 -4.64
CA LEU A 306 16.70 -15.12 -5.44
C LEU A 306 16.79 -13.86 -6.30
N ILE A 307 17.70 -12.94 -5.96
CA ILE A 307 18.04 -11.75 -6.77
C ILE A 307 19.56 -11.58 -6.83
N LYS A 308 20.04 -10.80 -7.81
CA LYS A 308 21.47 -10.54 -8.04
C LYS A 308 21.90 -9.13 -7.64
N SER A 309 21.01 -8.15 -7.82
CA SER A 309 21.31 -6.74 -7.57
C SER A 309 21.53 -6.45 -6.09
N SER A 310 22.41 -5.49 -5.80
CA SER A 310 22.57 -5.00 -4.44
C SER A 310 21.34 -4.19 -4.01
N PRO A 311 21.05 -4.10 -2.69
CA PRO A 311 19.98 -3.22 -2.19
C PRO A 311 20.15 -1.77 -2.66
N GLN A 312 21.40 -1.28 -2.73
CA GLN A 312 21.70 0.08 -3.19
C GLN A 312 21.29 0.29 -4.65
N LYS A 313 21.56 -0.71 -5.54
CA LYS A 313 21.14 -0.63 -6.95
C LYS A 313 19.60 -0.64 -7.07
N ILE A 314 18.94 -1.50 -6.32
CA ILE A 314 17.46 -1.59 -6.31
C ILE A 314 16.85 -0.25 -5.87
N ILE A 315 17.33 0.32 -4.76
CA ILE A 315 16.84 1.60 -4.22
C ILE A 315 17.10 2.73 -5.22
N ALA A 316 18.35 2.89 -5.66
CA ALA A 316 18.73 4.00 -6.54
C ALA A 316 17.97 4.02 -7.87
N ASN A 317 17.62 2.86 -8.42
CA ASN A 317 17.00 2.76 -9.74
C ASN A 317 15.49 2.48 -9.69
N GLY A 318 14.97 2.08 -8.54
CA GLY A 318 13.59 1.58 -8.42
C GLY A 318 12.70 2.36 -7.46
N THR A 319 13.19 3.45 -6.84
CA THR A 319 12.39 4.19 -5.86
C THR A 319 12.40 5.70 -6.11
N ASP A 320 11.31 6.35 -5.75
CA ASP A 320 11.20 7.81 -5.76
C ASP A 320 10.37 8.29 -4.56
N TRP A 321 11.06 8.59 -3.47
CA TRP A 321 10.43 8.99 -2.21
C TRP A 321 10.07 10.48 -2.13
N ARG A 322 10.43 11.30 -3.13
CA ARG A 322 10.17 12.76 -3.11
C ARG A 322 8.70 13.09 -2.89
N PHE A 323 7.77 12.32 -3.50
CA PHE A 323 6.33 12.53 -3.35
C PHE A 323 5.86 12.23 -1.91
N LEU A 324 6.35 11.13 -1.33
CA LEU A 324 6.06 10.77 0.06
C LEU A 324 6.56 11.85 1.03
N ASP A 325 7.80 12.33 0.83
CA ASP A 325 8.41 13.32 1.69
C ASP A 325 7.70 14.67 1.63
N GLU A 326 7.25 15.06 0.44
CA GLU A 326 6.44 16.29 0.28
C GLU A 326 5.09 16.15 0.99
N ILE A 327 4.41 15.01 0.84
CA ILE A 327 3.11 14.76 1.47
C ILE A 327 3.26 14.67 3.00
N LYS A 328 4.31 14.01 3.50
CA LYS A 328 4.61 14.00 4.95
C LYS A 328 4.80 15.41 5.52
N ARG A 329 5.42 16.33 4.75
CA ARG A 329 5.56 17.73 5.16
C ARG A 329 4.22 18.48 5.12
N GLU A 330 3.40 18.28 4.09
CA GLU A 330 2.09 18.91 3.94
C GLU A 330 1.10 18.48 5.03
N LEU A 331 1.14 17.21 5.44
CA LEU A 331 0.20 16.65 6.42
C LEU A 331 0.66 16.79 7.88
N LYS A 332 1.84 17.36 8.13
CA LYS A 332 2.30 17.72 9.49
C LYS A 332 1.78 19.08 9.96
N THR A 333 1.17 19.83 9.06
CA THR A 333 0.50 21.11 9.36
C THR A 333 -0.98 20.92 9.60
#